data_4daffdeca9c057401338154a71f3fbfe
#
_entry.id   4daffdeca9c057401338154a71f3fbfe
#
_cell.length_a   1.000
_cell.length_b   1.000
_cell.length_c   1.000
_cell.angle_alpha   90.00
_cell.angle_beta   90.00
_cell.angle_gamma   90.00
#
_symmetry.space_group_name_H-M   'P 1'
#
loop_
_entity.id
_entity.type
_entity.pdbx_description
1 polymer ?
#
loop_
_entity_poly.entity_id
_entity_poly.type
_entity_poly.pdbx_seq_one_letter_code
_entity_poly.pdbx_strand_id
1 'polypeptide(L)'
;MILTVTLNAALDRTLSVPNFQAGRRHRASDSLTLPGGKGVNVARALRNLGQPVIAAGLAGGRTGTSIIEQLTGEGILNDFVRIADESRTSTAVVDPTSMQQTEINEYGPSVSDAELALLMEKLAYLSRGADIVVLAGSLPRDVPADFYSVLAAEITRPDLRIVVDAPGPALRGALPAEPWLVSPNVREAEEVVGNEFRDDEDAAVGAEALCALGAQAALIHDERGCVARM
;
A
#
# COMPACT_ATOMS: atom_id res chain seq x y z
N MET A 1 -2.07 -11.89 -15.40
CA MET A 1 -0.93 -11.31 -14.63
C MET A 1 -1.46 -10.22 -13.70
N ILE A 2 -0.83 -10.01 -12.52
CA ILE A 2 -1.23 -8.97 -11.56
C ILE A 2 -0.16 -7.88 -11.56
N LEU A 3 -0.58 -6.61 -11.58
CA LEU A 3 0.28 -5.45 -11.41
C LEU A 3 0.00 -4.84 -10.03
N THR A 4 1.01 -4.73 -9.18
CA THR A 4 0.87 -4.01 -7.89
C THR A 4 1.56 -2.66 -7.98
N VAL A 5 0.91 -1.62 -7.47
CA VAL A 5 1.40 -0.25 -7.53
C VAL A 5 1.58 0.29 -6.12
N THR A 6 2.81 0.73 -5.80
CA THR A 6 3.18 1.32 -4.51
C THR A 6 3.76 2.71 -4.75
N LEU A 7 2.96 3.75 -4.51
CA LEU A 7 3.42 5.13 -4.74
C LEU A 7 4.37 5.62 -3.64
N ASN A 8 4.24 5.10 -2.43
CA ASN A 8 5.01 5.48 -1.26
C ASN A 8 5.76 4.27 -0.68
N ALA A 9 6.59 3.63 -1.53
CA ALA A 9 7.41 2.50 -1.14
C ALA A 9 8.38 2.88 0.00
N ALA A 10 8.66 1.93 0.86
CA ALA A 10 9.52 2.11 2.03
C ALA A 10 10.62 1.05 2.10
N LEU A 11 11.66 1.36 2.86
CA LEU A 11 12.54 0.35 3.40
C LEU A 11 12.11 0.06 4.84
N ASP A 12 11.48 -1.09 5.07
CA ASP A 12 10.98 -1.49 6.38
C ASP A 12 12.12 -2.08 7.20
N ARG A 13 12.44 -1.43 8.33
CA ARG A 13 13.48 -1.84 9.25
C ARG A 13 12.89 -2.28 10.57
N THR A 14 13.03 -3.56 10.92
CA THR A 14 12.64 -4.10 12.22
C THR A 14 13.86 -4.22 13.13
N LEU A 15 13.78 -3.65 14.32
CA LEU A 15 14.81 -3.73 15.36
C LEU A 15 14.27 -4.53 16.54
N SER A 16 14.93 -5.63 16.91
CA SER A 16 14.62 -6.35 18.15
C SER A 16 15.37 -5.68 19.32
N VAL A 17 14.62 -5.14 20.28
CA VAL A 17 15.16 -4.38 21.41
C VAL A 17 14.54 -4.87 22.72
N PRO A 18 15.19 -5.83 23.41
CA PRO A 18 14.68 -6.33 24.68
C PRO A 18 14.54 -5.24 25.74
N ASN A 19 13.41 -5.24 26.46
CA ASN A 19 13.05 -4.26 27.50
C ASN A 19 13.09 -2.81 26.99
N PHE A 20 12.48 -2.57 25.83
CA PHE A 20 12.42 -1.24 25.22
C PHE A 20 11.71 -0.24 26.15
N GLN A 21 12.31 0.91 26.34
CA GLN A 21 11.76 2.01 27.14
C GLN A 21 12.03 3.35 26.44
N ALA A 22 10.99 4.14 26.25
CA ALA A 22 11.13 5.50 25.74
C ALA A 22 12.05 6.34 26.65
N GLY A 23 12.88 7.21 26.06
CA GLY A 23 13.80 8.06 26.79
C GLY A 23 15.09 7.37 27.27
N ARG A 24 15.31 6.10 26.92
CA ARG A 24 16.53 5.36 27.26
C ARG A 24 17.37 5.08 26.00
N ARG A 25 18.68 4.82 26.23
CA ARG A 25 19.56 4.33 25.18
C ARG A 25 19.47 2.80 25.12
N HIS A 26 19.18 2.27 23.92
CA HIS A 26 19.10 0.85 23.67
C HIS A 26 20.11 0.40 22.63
N ARG A 27 20.39 -0.89 22.61
CA ARG A 27 21.09 -1.58 21.52
C ARG A 27 20.17 -2.69 21.02
N ALA A 28 19.91 -2.72 19.75
CA ALA A 28 19.17 -3.81 19.12
C ALA A 28 19.99 -5.11 19.23
N SER A 29 19.34 -6.19 19.62
CA SER A 29 19.92 -7.53 19.62
C SER A 29 19.93 -8.15 18.22
N ASP A 30 18.99 -7.70 17.36
CA ASP A 30 18.86 -8.11 15.95
C ASP A 30 18.23 -7.00 15.12
N SER A 31 18.46 -7.04 13.79
CA SER A 31 17.85 -6.12 12.85
C SER A 31 17.58 -6.80 11.51
N LEU A 32 16.36 -6.58 10.98
CA LEU A 32 15.95 -7.03 9.65
C LEU A 32 15.57 -5.81 8.82
N THR A 33 15.97 -5.78 7.55
CA THR A 33 15.61 -4.70 6.63
C THR A 33 15.10 -5.32 5.33
N LEU A 34 13.86 -4.96 4.94
CA LEU A 34 13.19 -5.50 3.77
C LEU A 34 12.51 -4.39 2.96
N PRO A 35 12.33 -4.57 1.65
CA PRO A 35 11.45 -3.71 0.87
C PRO A 35 10.04 -3.76 1.43
N GLY A 36 9.40 -2.61 1.56
CA GLY A 36 8.07 -2.48 2.15
C GLY A 36 7.16 -1.53 1.39
N GLY A 37 5.99 -1.34 1.97
CA GLY A 37 4.83 -0.69 1.38
C GLY A 37 3.77 -1.71 0.98
N LYS A 38 2.49 -1.34 1.11
CA LYS A 38 1.36 -2.29 0.95
C LYS A 38 1.43 -3.05 -0.38
N GLY A 39 1.62 -2.38 -1.52
CA GLY A 39 1.67 -3.03 -2.82
C GLY A 39 2.92 -3.92 -3.01
N VAL A 40 4.06 -3.55 -2.43
CA VAL A 40 5.26 -4.41 -2.39
C VAL A 40 4.97 -5.69 -1.59
N ASN A 41 4.30 -5.58 -0.45
CA ASN A 41 3.93 -6.74 0.35
C ASN A 41 2.93 -7.65 -0.37
N VAL A 42 1.97 -7.08 -1.10
CA VAL A 42 1.06 -7.82 -1.98
C VAL A 42 1.84 -8.56 -3.08
N ALA A 43 2.82 -7.90 -3.72
CA ALA A 43 3.65 -8.54 -4.75
C ALA A 43 4.43 -9.74 -4.18
N ARG A 44 4.99 -9.60 -2.98
CA ARG A 44 5.70 -10.69 -2.30
C ARG A 44 4.77 -11.86 -1.95
N ALA A 45 3.56 -11.57 -1.46
CA ALA A 45 2.56 -12.60 -1.17
C ALA A 45 2.13 -13.34 -2.44
N LEU A 46 1.84 -12.63 -3.52
CA LEU A 46 1.48 -13.22 -4.81
C LEU A 46 2.60 -14.09 -5.38
N ARG A 47 3.84 -13.62 -5.33
CA ARG A 47 5.01 -14.41 -5.77
C ARG A 47 5.14 -15.71 -4.96
N ASN A 48 4.93 -15.66 -3.62
CA ASN A 48 4.96 -16.85 -2.76
C ASN A 48 3.82 -17.83 -3.06
N LEU A 49 2.68 -17.33 -3.55
CA LEU A 49 1.55 -18.14 -4.04
C LEU A 49 1.73 -18.62 -5.49
N GLY A 50 2.89 -18.35 -6.11
CA GLY A 50 3.17 -18.76 -7.49
C GLY A 50 2.40 -17.96 -8.56
N GLN A 51 1.85 -16.81 -8.20
CA GLN A 51 1.11 -15.96 -9.15
C GLN A 51 2.06 -15.01 -9.89
N PRO A 52 1.91 -14.87 -11.23
CA PRO A 52 2.67 -13.91 -12.00
C PRO A 52 2.35 -12.47 -11.54
N VAL A 53 3.37 -11.74 -11.08
CA VAL A 53 3.23 -10.38 -10.58
C VAL A 53 4.35 -9.48 -11.06
N ILE A 54 4.02 -8.21 -11.32
CA ILE A 54 4.99 -7.10 -11.49
C ILE A 54 4.70 -6.09 -10.40
N ALA A 55 5.75 -5.69 -9.66
CA ALA A 55 5.70 -4.59 -8.72
C ALA A 55 6.12 -3.29 -9.42
N ALA A 56 5.29 -2.25 -9.33
CA ALA A 56 5.58 -0.94 -9.89
C ALA A 56 5.30 0.17 -8.86
N GLY A 57 5.70 1.39 -9.17
CA GLY A 57 5.48 2.55 -8.31
C GLY A 57 6.61 3.56 -8.39
N LEU A 58 6.88 4.24 -7.28
CA LEU A 58 7.91 5.26 -7.16
C LEU A 58 9.03 4.80 -6.21
N ALA A 59 10.27 5.04 -6.59
CA ALA A 59 11.43 4.71 -5.77
C ALA A 59 12.56 5.72 -6.01
N GLY A 60 13.02 6.40 -4.97
CA GLY A 60 14.00 7.46 -5.06
C GLY A 60 15.22 7.28 -4.16
N GLY A 61 16.31 7.90 -4.54
CA GLY A 61 17.54 7.92 -3.79
C GLY A 61 18.20 6.55 -3.61
N ARG A 62 18.98 6.43 -2.54
CA ARG A 62 19.66 5.18 -2.16
C ARG A 62 18.69 4.15 -1.61
N THR A 63 17.72 4.60 -0.82
CA THR A 63 16.65 3.76 -0.26
C THR A 63 15.83 3.12 -1.38
N GLY A 64 15.40 3.91 -2.37
CA GLY A 64 14.70 3.40 -3.54
C GLY A 64 15.54 2.42 -4.37
N THR A 65 16.85 2.64 -4.48
CA THR A 65 17.75 1.68 -5.13
C THR A 65 17.78 0.36 -4.36
N SER A 66 17.94 0.43 -3.03
CA SER A 66 17.93 -0.76 -2.18
C SER A 66 16.61 -1.55 -2.26
N ILE A 67 15.46 -0.85 -2.32
CA ILE A 67 14.15 -1.49 -2.51
C ILE A 67 14.14 -2.29 -3.81
N ILE A 68 14.53 -1.69 -4.93
CA ILE A 68 14.53 -2.33 -6.26
C ILE A 68 15.48 -3.53 -6.30
N GLU A 69 16.71 -3.38 -5.78
CA GLU A 69 17.72 -4.44 -5.75
C GLU A 69 17.25 -5.65 -4.93
N GLN A 70 16.66 -5.39 -3.76
CA GLN A 70 16.15 -6.46 -2.90
C GLN A 70 14.95 -7.18 -3.53
N LEU A 71 13.99 -6.45 -4.13
CA LEU A 71 12.88 -7.06 -4.88
C LEU A 71 13.37 -7.94 -6.02
N THR A 72 14.38 -7.47 -6.76
CA THR A 72 15.01 -8.25 -7.81
C THR A 72 15.69 -9.50 -7.25
N GLY A 73 16.39 -9.38 -6.11
CA GLY A 73 16.99 -10.50 -5.39
C GLY A 73 15.97 -11.51 -4.87
N GLU A 74 14.78 -11.05 -4.49
CA GLU A 74 13.64 -11.91 -4.14
C GLU A 74 13.00 -12.60 -5.36
N GLY A 75 13.42 -12.27 -6.59
CA GLY A 75 12.83 -12.80 -7.83
C GLY A 75 11.46 -12.20 -8.16
N ILE A 76 11.16 -11.01 -7.67
CA ILE A 76 9.97 -10.25 -7.99
C ILE A 76 10.28 -9.33 -9.18
N LEU A 77 9.57 -9.53 -10.30
CA LEU A 77 9.66 -8.60 -11.43
C LEU A 77 9.19 -7.23 -10.98
N ASN A 78 9.96 -6.20 -11.29
CA ASN A 78 9.63 -4.86 -10.86
C ASN A 78 10.03 -3.81 -11.89
N ASP A 79 9.27 -2.71 -11.94
CA ASP A 79 9.53 -1.58 -12.84
C ASP A 79 9.08 -0.26 -12.18
N PHE A 80 9.89 0.24 -11.27
CA PHE A 80 9.66 1.50 -10.56
C PHE A 80 10.13 2.70 -11.37
N VAL A 81 9.40 3.81 -11.30
CA VAL A 81 9.89 5.12 -11.74
C VAL A 81 10.86 5.65 -10.70
N ARG A 82 12.04 6.05 -11.18
CA ARG A 82 13.06 6.67 -10.33
C ARG A 82 12.72 8.14 -10.12
N ILE A 83 12.59 8.54 -8.84
CA ILE A 83 12.31 9.92 -8.45
C ILE A 83 13.52 10.56 -7.77
N ALA A 84 13.56 11.89 -7.77
CA ALA A 84 14.70 12.65 -7.26
C ALA A 84 14.81 12.60 -5.73
N ASP A 85 13.67 12.69 -5.03
CA ASP A 85 13.65 12.69 -3.57
C ASP A 85 13.82 11.26 -3.01
N GLU A 86 14.30 11.15 -1.77
CA GLU A 86 14.65 9.87 -1.13
C GLU A 86 13.37 9.11 -0.71
N SER A 87 13.28 7.83 -1.04
CA SER A 87 12.22 6.96 -0.49
C SER A 87 12.34 6.86 1.02
N ARG A 88 11.22 6.70 1.69
CA ARG A 88 11.13 6.67 3.16
C ARG A 88 11.65 5.37 3.76
N THR A 89 11.99 5.44 5.04
CA THR A 89 12.21 4.29 5.91
C THR A 89 11.06 4.19 6.92
N SER A 90 10.58 2.98 7.16
CA SER A 90 9.66 2.67 8.27
C SER A 90 10.41 1.83 9.28
N THR A 91 10.47 2.27 10.54
CA THR A 91 11.18 1.56 11.59
C THR A 91 10.21 0.98 12.61
N ALA A 92 10.22 -0.34 12.78
CA ALA A 92 9.52 -1.04 13.83
C ALA A 92 10.52 -1.44 14.93
N VAL A 93 10.24 -1.06 16.17
CA VAL A 93 10.95 -1.54 17.35
C VAL A 93 10.09 -2.60 18.03
N VAL A 94 10.56 -3.83 18.03
CA VAL A 94 9.91 -4.97 18.66
C VAL A 94 10.63 -5.29 19.96
N ASP A 95 9.90 -5.27 21.07
CA ASP A 95 10.39 -5.75 22.35
C ASP A 95 10.00 -7.22 22.54
N PRO A 96 10.95 -8.17 22.42
CA PRO A 96 10.65 -9.59 22.57
C PRO A 96 10.32 -9.98 24.03
N THR A 97 10.54 -9.09 25.01
CA THR A 97 10.22 -9.35 26.43
C THR A 97 8.74 -9.07 26.72
N SER A 98 8.22 -7.95 26.20
CA SER A 98 6.82 -7.55 26.40
C SER A 98 5.91 -7.90 25.24
N MET A 99 6.47 -8.37 24.11
CA MET A 99 5.77 -8.60 22.83
C MET A 99 5.10 -7.33 22.27
N GLN A 100 5.57 -6.16 22.66
CA GLN A 100 5.08 -4.88 22.15
C GLN A 100 5.87 -4.45 20.93
N GLN A 101 5.16 -3.78 20.00
CA GLN A 101 5.75 -3.17 18.82
C GLN A 101 5.46 -1.67 18.80
N THR A 102 6.49 -0.88 18.51
CA THR A 102 6.40 0.55 18.29
C THR A 102 6.86 0.88 16.88
N GLU A 103 6.02 1.54 16.11
CA GLU A 103 6.35 1.92 14.73
C GLU A 103 6.64 3.42 14.63
N ILE A 104 7.69 3.74 13.87
CA ILE A 104 8.07 5.10 13.51
C ILE A 104 8.12 5.16 11.99
N ASN A 105 7.11 5.78 11.41
CA ASN A 105 6.95 5.89 9.97
C ASN A 105 7.35 7.29 9.51
N GLU A 106 8.32 7.37 8.59
CA GLU A 106 8.66 8.62 7.92
C GLU A 106 7.55 9.02 6.94
N TYR A 107 7.41 10.32 6.71
CA TYR A 107 6.62 10.83 5.60
C TYR A 107 7.27 10.41 4.28
N GLY A 108 6.46 10.19 3.25
CA GLY A 108 6.98 9.86 1.92
C GLY A 108 7.75 11.00 1.26
N PRO A 109 8.40 10.70 0.13
CA PRO A 109 9.09 11.70 -0.70
C PRO A 109 8.13 12.75 -1.26
N SER A 110 8.68 13.89 -1.66
CA SER A 110 8.02 14.83 -2.57
C SER A 110 8.15 14.30 -3.99
N VAL A 111 7.10 14.46 -4.79
CA VAL A 111 7.07 13.94 -6.17
C VAL A 111 6.65 15.08 -7.11
N SER A 112 7.43 15.33 -8.13
CA SER A 112 7.13 16.35 -9.12
C SER A 112 6.05 15.90 -10.12
N ASP A 113 5.37 16.86 -10.76
CA ASP A 113 4.39 16.58 -11.81
C ASP A 113 4.99 15.78 -12.97
N ALA A 114 6.26 16.04 -13.32
CA ALA A 114 6.96 15.30 -14.38
C ALA A 114 7.18 13.81 -14.00
N GLU A 115 7.48 13.53 -12.74
CA GLU A 115 7.63 12.16 -12.24
C GLU A 115 6.28 11.44 -12.16
N LEU A 116 5.22 12.16 -11.78
CA LEU A 116 3.85 11.62 -11.83
C LEU A 116 3.41 11.34 -13.27
N ALA A 117 3.70 12.21 -14.22
CA ALA A 117 3.41 11.98 -15.64
C ALA A 117 4.14 10.74 -16.17
N LEU A 118 5.43 10.57 -15.84
CA LEU A 118 6.20 9.38 -16.21
C LEU A 118 5.64 8.10 -15.57
N LEU A 119 5.15 8.19 -14.33
CA LEU A 119 4.47 7.09 -13.67
C LEU A 119 3.18 6.70 -14.41
N MET A 120 2.37 7.69 -14.79
CA MET A 120 1.12 7.48 -15.54
C MET A 120 1.38 6.76 -16.86
N GLU A 121 2.35 7.23 -17.66
CA GLU A 121 2.75 6.58 -18.92
C GLU A 121 3.19 5.12 -18.71
N LYS A 122 4.03 4.90 -17.69
CA LYS A 122 4.51 3.55 -17.35
C LYS A 122 3.38 2.63 -16.94
N LEU A 123 2.47 3.07 -16.07
CA LEU A 123 1.35 2.26 -15.61
C LEU A 123 0.33 2.01 -16.71
N ALA A 124 0.07 2.99 -17.59
CA ALA A 124 -0.73 2.79 -18.79
C ALA A 124 -0.14 1.72 -19.73
N TYR A 125 1.20 1.63 -19.81
CA TYR A 125 1.86 0.57 -20.57
C TYR A 125 1.77 -0.79 -19.87
N LEU A 126 2.15 -0.89 -18.61
CA LEU A 126 2.21 -2.15 -17.85
C LEU A 126 0.81 -2.77 -17.65
N SER A 127 -0.20 -1.94 -17.43
CA SER A 127 -1.57 -2.39 -17.23
C SER A 127 -2.14 -3.16 -18.41
N ARG A 128 -1.64 -2.94 -19.65
CA ARG A 128 -2.12 -3.63 -20.86
C ARG A 128 -2.01 -5.15 -20.77
N GLY A 129 -1.01 -5.64 -20.05
CA GLY A 129 -0.79 -7.07 -19.82
C GLY A 129 -1.36 -7.60 -18.50
N ALA A 130 -2.04 -6.76 -17.73
CA ALA A 130 -2.56 -7.14 -16.40
C ALA A 130 -4.06 -7.49 -16.48
N ASP A 131 -4.49 -8.49 -15.74
CA ASP A 131 -5.91 -8.80 -15.50
C ASP A 131 -6.42 -8.05 -14.26
N ILE A 132 -5.50 -7.78 -13.31
CA ILE A 132 -5.77 -7.08 -12.05
C ILE A 132 -4.67 -6.04 -11.83
N VAL A 133 -5.06 -4.83 -11.43
CA VAL A 133 -4.16 -3.81 -10.90
C VAL A 133 -4.52 -3.55 -9.45
N VAL A 134 -3.53 -3.62 -8.56
CA VAL A 134 -3.67 -3.34 -7.13
C VAL A 134 -3.00 -2.01 -6.82
N LEU A 135 -3.79 -0.98 -6.54
CA LEU A 135 -3.33 0.34 -6.09
C LEU A 135 -3.28 0.32 -4.56
N ALA A 136 -2.09 0.29 -3.98
CA ALA A 136 -1.98 -0.01 -2.55
C ALA A 136 -1.01 0.90 -1.79
N GLY A 137 -1.44 1.29 -0.60
CA GLY A 137 -0.70 2.09 0.36
C GLY A 137 -1.04 3.58 0.33
N SER A 138 -0.34 4.34 1.15
CA SER A 138 -0.46 5.80 1.24
C SER A 138 0.12 6.48 0.00
N LEU A 139 -0.34 7.69 -0.24
CA LEU A 139 0.24 8.56 -1.24
C LEU A 139 1.51 9.25 -0.71
N PRO A 140 2.47 9.58 -1.57
CA PRO A 140 3.60 10.42 -1.22
C PRO A 140 3.17 11.82 -0.78
N ARG A 141 4.11 12.61 -0.22
CA ARG A 141 3.88 14.00 0.09
C ARG A 141 3.51 14.78 -1.17
N ASP A 142 2.62 15.72 -1.03
CA ASP A 142 2.17 16.63 -2.10
C ASP A 142 1.38 15.97 -3.25
N VAL A 143 1.15 14.64 -3.21
CA VAL A 143 0.27 13.96 -4.17
C VAL A 143 -1.19 14.10 -3.72
N PRO A 144 -2.09 14.61 -4.60
CA PRO A 144 -3.50 14.79 -4.25
C PRO A 144 -4.21 13.51 -3.81
N ALA A 145 -5.14 13.61 -2.87
CA ALA A 145 -5.84 12.44 -2.31
C ALA A 145 -6.66 11.65 -3.36
N ASP A 146 -7.07 12.29 -4.45
CA ASP A 146 -7.80 11.68 -5.56
C ASP A 146 -6.90 11.06 -6.64
N PHE A 147 -5.59 11.05 -6.44
CA PHE A 147 -4.65 10.56 -7.46
C PHE A 147 -4.90 9.11 -7.88
N TYR A 148 -5.35 8.25 -6.96
CA TYR A 148 -5.74 6.89 -7.33
C TYR A 148 -6.94 6.84 -8.27
N SER A 149 -7.89 7.78 -8.17
CA SER A 149 -8.99 7.90 -9.12
C SER A 149 -8.49 8.35 -10.48
N VAL A 150 -7.61 9.34 -10.53
CA VAL A 150 -6.99 9.82 -11.79
C VAL A 150 -6.25 8.68 -12.48
N LEU A 151 -5.45 7.93 -11.73
CA LEU A 151 -4.69 6.80 -12.24
C LEU A 151 -5.60 5.66 -12.71
N ALA A 152 -6.64 5.33 -11.94
CA ALA A 152 -7.63 4.32 -12.32
C ALA A 152 -8.35 4.70 -13.61
N ALA A 153 -8.76 5.95 -13.78
CA ALA A 153 -9.42 6.44 -14.98
C ALA A 153 -8.53 6.29 -16.23
N GLU A 154 -7.20 6.54 -16.10
CA GLU A 154 -6.26 6.42 -17.22
C GLU A 154 -6.06 4.98 -17.69
N ILE A 155 -6.07 4.00 -16.77
CA ILE A 155 -5.76 2.60 -17.09
C ILE A 155 -7.00 1.73 -17.28
N THR A 156 -8.19 2.25 -16.98
CA THR A 156 -9.43 1.44 -16.97
C THR A 156 -9.76 0.90 -18.36
N ARG A 157 -10.24 -0.34 -18.41
CA ARG A 157 -10.77 -1.01 -19.58
C ARG A 157 -11.73 -2.14 -19.14
N PRO A 158 -12.64 -2.64 -20.00
CA PRO A 158 -13.70 -3.59 -19.60
C PRO A 158 -13.23 -4.84 -18.86
N ASP A 159 -12.05 -5.37 -19.21
CA ASP A 159 -11.52 -6.61 -18.65
C ASP A 159 -10.53 -6.40 -17.49
N LEU A 160 -10.26 -5.15 -17.12
CA LEU A 160 -9.32 -4.84 -16.03
C LEU A 160 -10.06 -4.68 -14.72
N ARG A 161 -9.63 -5.42 -13.70
CA ARG A 161 -10.10 -5.26 -12.34
C ARG A 161 -9.13 -4.39 -11.55
N ILE A 162 -9.64 -3.30 -10.97
CA ILE A 162 -8.84 -2.40 -10.14
C ILE A 162 -9.20 -2.65 -8.68
N VAL A 163 -8.20 -3.00 -7.89
CA VAL A 163 -8.31 -3.17 -6.43
C VAL A 163 -7.63 -1.99 -5.75
N VAL A 164 -8.26 -1.39 -4.75
CA VAL A 164 -7.68 -0.31 -3.96
C VAL A 164 -7.58 -0.72 -2.49
N ASP A 165 -6.37 -0.64 -1.95
CA ASP A 165 -6.05 -0.84 -0.54
C ASP A 165 -5.25 0.37 -0.02
N ALA A 166 -5.95 1.40 0.45
CA ALA A 166 -5.36 2.68 0.78
C ALA A 166 -5.92 3.26 2.09
N PRO A 167 -5.17 4.13 2.80
CA PRO A 167 -5.68 4.83 3.97
C PRO A 167 -6.84 5.77 3.61
N GLY A 168 -7.66 6.11 4.60
CA GLY A 168 -8.94 6.80 4.50
C GLY A 168 -9.06 7.91 3.46
N PRO A 169 -8.22 8.97 3.47
CA PRO A 169 -8.32 10.04 2.49
C PRO A 169 -8.07 9.58 1.04
N ALA A 170 -7.06 8.73 0.82
CA ALA A 170 -6.73 8.20 -0.51
C ALA A 170 -7.78 7.17 -0.98
N LEU A 171 -8.32 6.36 -0.06
CA LEU A 171 -9.43 5.46 -0.36
C LEU A 171 -10.68 6.23 -0.77
N ARG A 172 -11.08 7.25 0.02
CA ARG A 172 -12.21 8.13 -0.31
C ARG A 172 -12.04 8.79 -1.69
N GLY A 173 -10.82 9.26 -1.99
CA GLY A 173 -10.48 9.87 -3.27
C GLY A 173 -10.52 8.88 -4.45
N ALA A 174 -10.35 7.58 -4.21
CA ALA A 174 -10.37 6.54 -5.24
C ALA A 174 -11.80 6.05 -5.61
N LEU A 175 -12.77 6.16 -4.71
CA LEU A 175 -14.13 5.64 -4.89
C LEU A 175 -14.87 6.17 -6.14
N PRO A 176 -14.70 7.46 -6.56
CA PRO A 176 -15.32 7.96 -7.79
C PRO A 176 -14.91 7.22 -9.07
N ALA A 177 -13.80 6.48 -9.07
CA ALA A 177 -13.37 5.65 -10.19
C ALA A 177 -14.01 4.25 -10.21
N GLU A 178 -14.97 3.99 -9.33
CA GLU A 178 -15.71 2.73 -9.25
C GLU A 178 -14.82 1.47 -9.22
N PRO A 179 -13.82 1.39 -8.31
CA PRO A 179 -12.91 0.24 -8.24
C PRO A 179 -13.69 -1.07 -8.09
N TRP A 180 -13.19 -2.13 -8.74
CA TRP A 180 -13.78 -3.46 -8.66
C TRP A 180 -13.85 -3.98 -7.21
N LEU A 181 -12.82 -3.68 -6.39
CA LEU A 181 -12.74 -4.05 -4.98
C LEU A 181 -11.99 -2.98 -4.20
N VAL A 182 -12.51 -2.64 -3.03
CA VAL A 182 -11.74 -1.92 -2.00
C VAL A 182 -11.49 -2.83 -0.81
N SER A 183 -10.28 -2.73 -0.20
CA SER A 183 -9.88 -3.63 0.90
C SER A 183 -9.28 -2.85 2.07
N PRO A 184 -10.03 -1.95 2.72
CA PRO A 184 -9.55 -1.24 3.90
C PRO A 184 -9.54 -2.14 5.14
N ASN A 185 -8.66 -1.82 6.10
CA ASN A 185 -8.85 -2.28 7.47
C ASN A 185 -10.03 -1.54 8.13
N VAL A 186 -10.47 -2.04 9.31
CA VAL A 186 -11.60 -1.44 10.05
C VAL A 186 -11.42 0.08 10.23
N ARG A 187 -10.25 0.55 10.70
CA ARG A 187 -10.00 1.98 10.96
C ARG A 187 -10.06 2.83 9.69
N GLU A 188 -9.48 2.34 8.60
CA GLU A 188 -9.53 3.01 7.29
C GLU A 188 -10.97 3.10 6.76
N ALA A 189 -11.76 2.04 6.97
CA ALA A 189 -13.17 2.01 6.59
C ALA A 189 -14.01 2.99 7.43
N GLU A 190 -13.83 2.98 8.76
CA GLU A 190 -14.49 3.92 9.69
C GLU A 190 -14.21 5.38 9.31
N GLU A 191 -12.96 5.70 8.97
CA GLU A 191 -12.58 7.06 8.53
C GLU A 191 -13.31 7.47 7.24
N VAL A 192 -13.52 6.55 6.30
CA VAL A 192 -14.23 6.83 5.04
C VAL A 192 -15.74 6.92 5.26
N VAL A 193 -16.31 6.00 6.02
CA VAL A 193 -17.77 5.92 6.26
C VAL A 193 -18.22 6.97 7.28
N GLY A 194 -17.36 7.32 8.24
CA GLY A 194 -17.64 8.30 9.30
C GLY A 194 -18.37 7.72 10.51
N ASN A 195 -18.36 6.39 10.67
CA ASN A 195 -18.97 5.67 11.80
C ASN A 195 -17.98 4.65 12.36
N GLU A 196 -17.99 4.43 13.68
CA GLU A 196 -17.25 3.38 14.35
C GLU A 196 -17.94 2.01 14.18
N PHE A 197 -17.16 0.94 14.00
CA PHE A 197 -17.65 -0.43 13.89
C PHE A 197 -17.37 -1.20 15.19
N ARG A 198 -18.42 -1.58 15.88
CA ARG A 198 -18.35 -2.30 17.17
C ARG A 198 -18.34 -3.81 17.01
N ASP A 199 -18.92 -4.29 15.92
CA ASP A 199 -19.08 -5.70 15.59
C ASP A 199 -19.11 -5.94 14.07
N ASP A 200 -19.27 -7.20 13.68
CA ASP A 200 -19.31 -7.60 12.27
C ASP A 200 -20.55 -7.10 11.52
N GLU A 201 -21.65 -6.78 12.24
CA GLU A 201 -22.87 -6.21 11.64
C GLU A 201 -22.62 -4.73 11.25
N ASP A 202 -21.98 -3.95 12.13
CA ASP A 202 -21.54 -2.59 11.83
C ASP A 202 -20.55 -2.59 10.65
N ALA A 203 -19.61 -3.55 10.60
CA ALA A 203 -18.67 -3.70 9.49
C ALA A 203 -19.38 -4.08 8.17
N ALA A 204 -20.43 -4.89 8.22
CA ALA A 204 -21.23 -5.23 7.04
C ALA A 204 -21.97 -3.99 6.49
N VAL A 205 -22.55 -3.17 7.37
CA VAL A 205 -23.15 -1.88 6.99
C VAL A 205 -22.09 -0.94 6.42
N GLY A 206 -20.88 -0.92 7.00
CA GLY A 206 -19.74 -0.17 6.48
C GLY A 206 -19.35 -0.59 5.08
N ALA A 207 -19.31 -1.90 4.79
CA ALA A 207 -19.01 -2.42 3.47
C ALA A 207 -20.10 -2.04 2.45
N GLU A 208 -21.38 -2.05 2.82
CA GLU A 208 -22.46 -1.54 1.98
C GLU A 208 -22.33 -0.03 1.71
N ALA A 209 -21.94 0.75 2.72
CA ALA A 209 -21.69 2.18 2.55
C ALA A 209 -20.54 2.46 1.60
N LEU A 210 -19.43 1.69 1.65
CA LEU A 210 -18.33 1.81 0.69
C LEU A 210 -18.77 1.49 -0.75
N CYS A 211 -19.65 0.50 -0.92
CA CYS A 211 -20.25 0.21 -2.22
C CYS A 211 -21.18 1.35 -2.69
N ALA A 212 -21.97 1.93 -1.80
CA ALA A 212 -22.80 3.09 -2.12
C ALA A 212 -22.01 4.35 -2.49
N LEU A 213 -20.76 4.45 -2.02
CA LEU A 213 -19.83 5.53 -2.36
C LEU A 213 -19.07 5.30 -3.69
N GLY A 214 -19.23 4.12 -4.33
CA GLY A 214 -18.66 3.85 -5.65
C GLY A 214 -17.94 2.52 -5.84
N ALA A 215 -17.52 1.82 -4.80
CA ALA A 215 -16.88 0.53 -4.96
C ALA A 215 -17.87 -0.54 -5.47
N GLN A 216 -17.42 -1.41 -6.41
CA GLN A 216 -18.26 -2.52 -6.88
C GLN A 216 -18.34 -3.64 -5.83
N ALA A 217 -17.28 -3.83 -5.05
CA ALA A 217 -17.20 -4.73 -3.90
C ALA A 217 -16.35 -4.10 -2.79
N ALA A 218 -16.60 -4.47 -1.55
CA ALA A 218 -15.82 -4.04 -0.39
C ALA A 218 -15.47 -5.22 0.51
N LEU A 219 -14.22 -5.28 1.01
CA LEU A 219 -13.73 -6.25 1.97
C LEU A 219 -13.10 -5.48 3.13
N ILE A 220 -13.75 -5.44 4.27
CA ILE A 220 -13.23 -4.81 5.49
C ILE A 220 -12.59 -5.90 6.34
N HIS A 221 -11.36 -5.68 6.80
CA HIS A 221 -10.60 -6.69 7.53
C HIS A 221 -9.96 -6.15 8.81
N ASP A 222 -9.77 -7.04 9.76
CA ASP A 222 -8.95 -6.86 10.96
C ASP A 222 -8.18 -8.15 11.30
N GLU A 223 -7.57 -8.22 12.48
CA GLU A 223 -6.82 -9.39 12.96
C GLU A 223 -7.71 -10.62 13.25
N ARG A 224 -9.03 -10.47 13.39
CA ARG A 224 -10.01 -11.55 13.65
C ARG A 224 -10.51 -12.18 12.37
N GLY A 225 -10.55 -11.43 11.25
CA GLY A 225 -11.07 -11.92 9.99
C GLY A 225 -11.45 -10.80 9.01
N CYS A 226 -12.44 -11.08 8.17
CA CYS A 226 -12.94 -10.08 7.23
C CYS A 226 -14.45 -10.19 7.00
N VAL A 227 -15.06 -9.06 6.68
CA VAL A 227 -16.45 -8.95 6.23
C VAL A 227 -16.44 -8.43 4.80
N ALA A 228 -17.17 -9.08 3.90
CA ALA A 228 -17.19 -8.71 2.48
C ALA A 228 -18.61 -8.46 1.96
N ARG A 229 -18.74 -7.45 1.10
CA ARG A 229 -19.91 -7.15 0.27
C ARG A 229 -19.49 -7.27 -1.20
N MET A 230 -20.20 -8.17 -1.95
CA MET A 230 -19.96 -8.45 -3.37
C MET A 230 -21.16 -7.97 -4.18
#